data_ff7cb3323a010cc8d89ac448bd4991cc
#
_entry.id   ff7cb3323a010cc8d89ac448bd4991cc
#
_cell.length_a   1.000
_cell.length_b   1.000
_cell.length_c   1.000
_cell.angle_alpha   90.00
_cell.angle_beta   90.00
_cell.angle_gamma   90.00
#
_symmetry.space_group_name_H-M   'P 1'
#
loop_
_entity.id
_entity.type
_entity.pdbx_description
1 polymer ?
#
loop_
_entity_poly.entity_id
_entity_poly.type
_entity_poly.pdbx_seq_one_letter_code
_entity_poly.pdbx_strand_id
1 'polypeptide(L)'
;MTRILHRQIHGTLPVAVGGKGVEIFDAQGKAYIDASGGAAVSCLGHGHPDVTAAIHAQADKLAYAHTSFFTTEAAETLADRLIEDAPKGMSHVYFVSGGSEAVEAALKMARQYFVEIGQSERRNVIARRQSYHGNTLGALATGGNEWRRTQFKPLLIETHHIDPCFAYRYQMPGESDEAYAARAAQELENKILELGPETVIAFVAETVVGATAGAVPPVADYFKRIRAICDRYGVLLILDEVMCGMGRTGTLHACEQDGISPDIMTIAKGLGGGYQPIGAVLLGQHIYDAFAKGTGFFQHGHTYLGHPIACAAALAVQGVIRRDGLLTNVQSMGARLRQRLGDRFGNHPHVGDIRGRGLFMGVELVEDRSTKATFDPKKKLHARIKREAMARGLMVYPMGGTIDGVRGDHVLLAPPFIVDEAIVDTIVERLGDAVDAALESVRSNVA
;
A
#
# COMPACT_ATOMS: atom_id res chain seq x y z
N MET A 1 8.29 -32.97 -1.29
CA MET A 1 8.01 -32.03 -2.41
C MET A 1 6.73 -31.27 -2.12
N THR A 2 6.74 -29.97 -2.27
CA THR A 2 5.49 -29.16 -2.17
C THR A 2 4.65 -29.34 -3.45
N ARG A 3 3.33 -29.30 -3.31
CA ARG A 3 2.37 -29.23 -4.42
C ARG A 3 1.87 -27.79 -4.67
N ILE A 4 2.37 -26.83 -3.87
CA ILE A 4 2.03 -25.41 -4.01
C ILE A 4 2.95 -24.79 -5.05
N LEU A 5 2.37 -24.10 -6.05
CA LEU A 5 3.11 -23.26 -6.97
C LEU A 5 3.52 -21.97 -6.24
N HIS A 6 4.69 -21.97 -5.64
CA HIS A 6 5.25 -20.80 -4.99
C HIS A 6 5.74 -19.78 -6.02
N ARG A 7 5.77 -18.47 -5.65
CA ARG A 7 6.33 -17.41 -6.51
C ARG A 7 7.81 -17.66 -6.89
N GLN A 8 8.57 -18.33 -6.02
CA GLN A 8 9.93 -18.79 -6.29
C GLN A 8 9.94 -20.31 -6.18
N ILE A 9 10.13 -20.97 -7.32
CA ILE A 9 10.10 -22.43 -7.40
C ILE A 9 11.43 -23.02 -6.90
N HIS A 10 12.54 -22.30 -7.12
CA HIS A 10 13.89 -22.74 -6.78
C HIS A 10 14.31 -22.28 -5.38
N GLY A 11 13.60 -22.73 -4.36
CA GLY A 11 13.95 -22.40 -2.98
C GLY A 11 13.03 -23.09 -2.00
N THR A 12 13.53 -23.32 -0.78
CA THR A 12 12.75 -23.86 0.30
C THR A 12 12.39 -22.73 1.27
N LEU A 13 11.10 -22.53 1.50
CA LEU A 13 10.62 -21.59 2.50
C LEU A 13 10.53 -22.29 3.86
N PRO A 14 10.87 -21.63 4.99
CA PRO A 14 10.55 -22.14 6.31
C PRO A 14 9.05 -22.32 6.47
N VAL A 15 8.64 -23.34 7.20
CA VAL A 15 7.22 -23.61 7.50
C VAL A 15 6.85 -22.85 8.76
N ALA A 16 6.00 -21.84 8.65
CA ALA A 16 5.44 -21.13 9.80
C ALA A 16 4.42 -22.02 10.52
N VAL A 17 4.55 -22.17 11.84
CA VAL A 17 3.67 -23.02 12.67
C VAL A 17 2.92 -22.23 13.74
N GLY A 18 3.25 -20.94 13.94
CA GLY A 18 2.58 -20.09 14.91
C GLY A 18 3.04 -18.65 14.81
N GLY A 19 2.32 -17.77 15.51
CA GLY A 19 2.68 -16.36 15.65
C GLY A 19 2.07 -15.78 16.92
N LYS A 20 2.79 -14.86 17.55
CA LYS A 20 2.33 -14.16 18.75
C LYS A 20 2.94 -12.74 18.81
N GLY A 21 2.10 -11.76 18.99
CA GLY A 21 2.55 -10.37 19.02
C GLY A 21 3.28 -10.02 17.71
N VAL A 22 4.52 -9.57 17.80
CA VAL A 22 5.32 -9.17 16.63
C VAL A 22 6.11 -10.32 15.98
N GLU A 23 5.98 -11.54 16.48
CA GLU A 23 6.81 -12.67 16.07
C GLU A 23 6.03 -13.78 15.34
N ILE A 24 6.69 -14.40 14.38
CA ILE A 24 6.29 -15.65 13.72
C ILE A 24 7.32 -16.73 14.07
N PHE A 25 6.85 -17.96 14.30
CA PHE A 25 7.69 -19.12 14.63
C PHE A 25 7.66 -20.14 13.51
N ASP A 26 8.83 -20.66 13.13
CA ASP A 26 8.92 -21.76 12.19
C ASP A 26 8.91 -23.15 12.86
N ALA A 27 8.83 -24.19 12.03
CA ALA A 27 8.79 -25.59 12.50
C ALA A 27 10.08 -26.05 13.21
N GLN A 28 11.16 -25.27 13.17
CA GLN A 28 12.39 -25.50 13.90
C GLN A 28 12.44 -24.72 15.23
N GLY A 29 11.38 -23.99 15.55
CA GLY A 29 11.28 -23.19 16.77
C GLY A 29 12.00 -21.84 16.68
N LYS A 30 12.48 -21.45 15.50
CA LYS A 30 13.10 -20.14 15.30
C LYS A 30 12.05 -19.04 15.26
N ALA A 31 12.27 -17.96 16.02
CA ALA A 31 11.45 -16.77 16.02
C ALA A 31 11.96 -15.75 15.00
N TYR A 32 11.01 -15.06 14.35
CA TYR A 32 11.25 -13.97 13.40
C TYR A 32 10.41 -12.77 13.80
N ILE A 33 11.04 -11.63 14.07
CA ILE A 33 10.34 -10.36 14.22
C ILE A 33 9.78 -9.96 12.85
N ASP A 34 8.47 -9.75 12.76
CA ASP A 34 7.80 -9.34 11.52
C ASP A 34 7.85 -7.82 11.33
N ALA A 35 9.01 -7.32 10.90
CA ALA A 35 9.19 -5.90 10.59
C ALA A 35 8.67 -5.52 9.18
N SER A 36 8.06 -6.47 8.46
CA SER A 36 7.43 -6.25 7.16
C SER A 36 5.90 -6.18 7.22
N GLY A 37 5.30 -6.67 8.33
CA GLY A 37 3.87 -6.92 8.39
C GLY A 37 3.40 -7.89 7.31
N GLY A 38 4.27 -8.82 6.87
CA GLY A 38 4.12 -9.57 5.63
C GLY A 38 4.31 -8.67 4.39
N ALA A 39 3.35 -7.84 4.09
CA ALA A 39 3.40 -6.76 3.09
C ALA A 39 2.61 -5.54 3.60
N ALA A 40 2.94 -5.05 4.80
CA ALA A 40 2.22 -4.02 5.55
C ALA A 40 0.78 -4.41 5.92
N VAL A 41 0.54 -5.70 6.19
CA VAL A 41 -0.79 -6.26 6.50
C VAL A 41 -1.03 -6.38 8.01
N SER A 42 -0.10 -7.02 8.75
CA SER A 42 -0.25 -7.46 10.13
C SER A 42 -0.14 -6.30 11.13
N CYS A 43 -1.09 -5.36 11.08
CA CYS A 43 -1.05 -4.15 11.90
C CYS A 43 -1.16 -4.44 13.43
N LEU A 44 -1.90 -5.47 13.84
CA LEU A 44 -1.99 -5.93 15.23
C LEU A 44 -1.04 -7.07 15.56
N GLY A 45 -0.12 -7.41 14.64
CA GLY A 45 0.69 -8.61 14.78
C GLY A 45 -0.14 -9.89 14.69
N HIS A 46 0.28 -10.91 15.42
CA HIS A 46 -0.24 -12.26 15.29
C HIS A 46 -0.95 -12.72 16.57
N GLY A 47 -2.08 -13.45 16.42
CA GLY A 47 -2.77 -14.10 17.52
C GLY A 47 -3.50 -13.14 18.49
N HIS A 48 -3.99 -12.00 18.04
CA HIS A 48 -4.72 -11.06 18.91
C HIS A 48 -6.05 -11.70 19.39
N PRO A 49 -6.28 -11.81 20.71
CA PRO A 49 -7.40 -12.59 21.27
C PRO A 49 -8.78 -12.03 20.85
N ASP A 50 -8.96 -10.70 20.84
CA ASP A 50 -10.25 -10.09 20.51
C ASP A 50 -10.66 -10.36 19.06
N VAL A 51 -9.70 -10.33 18.13
CA VAL A 51 -9.96 -10.62 16.72
C VAL A 51 -10.30 -12.09 16.51
N THR A 52 -9.55 -12.99 17.16
CA THR A 52 -9.81 -14.43 17.10
C THR A 52 -11.18 -14.76 17.69
N ALA A 53 -11.55 -14.15 18.82
CA ALA A 53 -12.87 -14.34 19.44
C ALA A 53 -14.01 -13.85 18.53
N ALA A 54 -13.84 -12.68 17.86
CA ALA A 54 -14.84 -12.15 16.93
C ALA A 54 -15.04 -13.07 15.71
N ILE A 55 -13.96 -13.66 15.19
CA ILE A 55 -14.02 -14.63 14.10
C ILE A 55 -14.83 -15.87 14.52
N HIS A 56 -14.54 -16.45 15.69
CA HIS A 56 -15.23 -17.63 16.21
C HIS A 56 -16.72 -17.33 16.44
N ALA A 57 -17.04 -16.24 17.12
CA ALA A 57 -18.42 -15.85 17.39
C ALA A 57 -19.23 -15.64 16.10
N GLN A 58 -18.64 -15.01 15.08
CA GLN A 58 -19.33 -14.82 13.80
C GLN A 58 -19.46 -16.12 13.01
N ALA A 59 -18.46 -17.01 13.05
CA ALA A 59 -18.52 -18.33 12.42
C ALA A 59 -19.63 -19.19 13.00
N ASP A 60 -19.82 -19.17 14.32
CA ASP A 60 -20.88 -19.89 15.02
C ASP A 60 -22.27 -19.30 14.71
N LYS A 61 -22.36 -17.95 14.51
CA LYS A 61 -23.62 -17.27 14.20
C LYS A 61 -24.05 -17.47 12.75
N LEU A 62 -23.16 -17.17 11.80
CA LEU A 62 -23.42 -17.23 10.35
C LEU A 62 -22.09 -17.10 9.60
N ALA A 63 -21.67 -18.13 8.90
CA ALA A 63 -20.44 -18.14 8.14
C ALA A 63 -20.53 -17.33 6.84
N TYR A 64 -21.67 -17.42 6.11
CA TYR A 64 -21.84 -16.78 4.81
C TYR A 64 -23.30 -16.42 4.52
N ALA A 65 -23.50 -15.26 3.92
CA ALA A 65 -24.76 -14.85 3.27
C ALA A 65 -24.43 -14.11 1.98
N HIS A 66 -25.14 -14.41 0.91
CA HIS A 66 -24.93 -13.77 -0.39
C HIS A 66 -25.63 -12.42 -0.45
N THR A 67 -24.91 -11.38 -0.85
CA THR A 67 -25.36 -9.97 -0.86
C THR A 67 -26.53 -9.66 -1.79
N SER A 68 -26.88 -10.57 -2.73
CA SER A 68 -28.12 -10.42 -3.51
C SER A 68 -29.39 -10.75 -2.73
N PHE A 69 -29.28 -11.34 -1.54
CA PHE A 69 -30.42 -11.75 -0.73
C PHE A 69 -30.43 -11.13 0.65
N PHE A 70 -29.24 -10.92 1.24
CA PHE A 70 -29.11 -10.46 2.61
C PHE A 70 -27.94 -9.48 2.77
N THR A 71 -28.10 -8.51 3.63
CA THR A 71 -26.98 -7.87 4.32
C THR A 71 -26.74 -8.54 5.67
N THR A 72 -25.68 -8.17 6.37
CA THR A 72 -25.36 -8.72 7.70
C THR A 72 -24.99 -7.60 8.67
N GLU A 73 -25.33 -7.79 9.94
CA GLU A 73 -25.00 -6.85 11.00
C GLU A 73 -23.49 -6.49 11.02
N ALA A 74 -22.62 -7.51 10.82
CA ALA A 74 -21.17 -7.28 10.79
C ALA A 74 -20.75 -6.38 9.62
N ALA A 75 -21.36 -6.52 8.43
CA ALA A 75 -21.06 -5.70 7.27
C ALA A 75 -21.58 -4.27 7.45
N GLU A 76 -22.84 -4.10 7.90
CA GLU A 76 -23.43 -2.78 8.15
C GLU A 76 -22.63 -2.01 9.23
N THR A 77 -22.34 -2.64 10.37
CA THR A 77 -21.59 -2.00 11.44
C THR A 77 -20.16 -1.64 11.01
N LEU A 78 -19.52 -2.48 10.20
CA LEU A 78 -18.21 -2.15 9.65
C LEU A 78 -18.29 -0.97 8.68
N ALA A 79 -19.31 -0.93 7.81
CA ALA A 79 -19.53 0.18 6.88
C ALA A 79 -19.75 1.50 7.63
N ASP A 80 -20.63 1.51 8.64
CA ASP A 80 -20.87 2.69 9.49
C ASP A 80 -19.56 3.18 10.13
N ARG A 81 -18.78 2.26 10.69
CA ARG A 81 -17.48 2.59 11.31
C ARG A 81 -16.48 3.19 10.32
N LEU A 82 -16.40 2.63 9.11
CA LEU A 82 -15.47 3.11 8.08
C LEU A 82 -15.86 4.49 7.58
N ILE A 83 -17.17 4.80 7.49
CA ILE A 83 -17.66 6.11 7.05
C ILE A 83 -17.56 7.15 8.19
N GLU A 84 -17.81 6.76 9.44
CA GLU A 84 -17.64 7.66 10.60
C GLU A 84 -16.22 8.27 10.64
N ASP A 85 -15.21 7.45 10.34
CA ASP A 85 -13.80 7.82 10.41
C ASP A 85 -13.20 8.23 9.04
N ALA A 86 -14.01 8.26 7.96
CA ALA A 86 -13.54 8.53 6.60
C ALA A 86 -13.26 10.02 6.34
N PRO A 87 -12.40 10.36 5.33
CA PRO A 87 -12.24 11.73 4.88
C PRO A 87 -13.58 12.35 4.47
N LYS A 88 -13.67 13.66 4.66
CA LYS A 88 -14.90 14.42 4.40
C LYS A 88 -15.44 14.16 2.98
N GLY A 89 -16.75 13.89 2.89
CA GLY A 89 -17.45 13.66 1.64
C GLY A 89 -17.62 12.20 1.24
N MET A 90 -16.91 11.27 1.89
CA MET A 90 -17.16 9.84 1.76
C MET A 90 -18.48 9.48 2.44
N SER A 91 -19.26 8.56 1.84
CA SER A 91 -20.62 8.26 2.31
C SER A 91 -20.99 6.78 2.28
N HIS A 92 -20.38 5.99 1.42
CA HIS A 92 -20.72 4.57 1.25
C HIS A 92 -19.48 3.71 1.09
N VAL A 93 -19.65 2.41 1.37
CA VAL A 93 -18.60 1.39 1.28
C VAL A 93 -19.03 0.27 0.36
N TYR A 94 -18.13 -0.19 -0.50
CA TYR A 94 -18.29 -1.40 -1.29
C TYR A 94 -17.21 -2.40 -0.88
N PHE A 95 -17.62 -3.50 -0.25
CA PHE A 95 -16.68 -4.52 0.24
C PHE A 95 -16.22 -5.44 -0.88
N VAL A 96 -14.99 -5.92 -0.76
CA VAL A 96 -14.33 -6.91 -1.63
C VAL A 96 -13.39 -7.79 -0.80
N SER A 97 -12.72 -8.77 -1.42
CA SER A 97 -11.85 -9.70 -0.67
C SER A 97 -10.38 -9.26 -0.61
N GLY A 98 -9.99 -8.16 -1.25
CA GLY A 98 -8.60 -7.69 -1.21
C GLY A 98 -8.33 -6.46 -2.07
N GLY A 99 -7.10 -5.94 -2.01
CA GLY A 99 -6.73 -4.67 -2.64
C GLY A 99 -6.82 -4.67 -4.16
N SER A 100 -6.48 -5.78 -4.84
CA SER A 100 -6.59 -5.84 -6.31
C SER A 100 -8.04 -5.76 -6.76
N GLU A 101 -8.95 -6.41 -6.04
CA GLU A 101 -10.40 -6.33 -6.30
C GLU A 101 -10.93 -4.94 -5.96
N ALA A 102 -10.42 -4.28 -4.91
CA ALA A 102 -10.81 -2.92 -4.56
C ALA A 102 -10.45 -1.94 -5.69
N VAL A 103 -9.24 -2.02 -6.23
CA VAL A 103 -8.84 -1.17 -7.36
C VAL A 103 -9.66 -1.49 -8.62
N GLU A 104 -9.90 -2.77 -8.93
CA GLU A 104 -10.74 -3.18 -10.06
C GLU A 104 -12.16 -2.62 -9.93
N ALA A 105 -12.74 -2.70 -8.72
CA ALA A 105 -14.07 -2.12 -8.43
C ALA A 105 -14.07 -0.60 -8.56
N ALA A 106 -13.02 0.10 -8.04
CA ALA A 106 -12.89 1.54 -8.14
C ALA A 106 -12.83 2.04 -9.59
N LEU A 107 -12.07 1.36 -10.45
CA LEU A 107 -11.97 1.69 -11.88
C LEU A 107 -13.33 1.54 -12.59
N LYS A 108 -14.03 0.44 -12.33
CA LYS A 108 -15.36 0.17 -12.90
C LYS A 108 -16.40 1.15 -12.36
N MET A 109 -16.33 1.45 -11.06
CA MET A 109 -17.21 2.43 -10.42
C MET A 109 -17.03 3.83 -11.04
N ALA A 110 -15.78 4.27 -11.21
CA ALA A 110 -15.46 5.54 -11.85
C ALA A 110 -15.97 5.58 -13.30
N ARG A 111 -15.80 4.49 -14.06
CA ARG A 111 -16.34 4.39 -15.42
C ARG A 111 -17.87 4.47 -15.44
N GLN A 112 -18.56 3.66 -14.62
CA GLN A 112 -20.01 3.65 -14.60
C GLN A 112 -20.58 4.99 -14.11
N TYR A 113 -19.95 5.65 -13.13
CA TYR A 113 -20.34 7.00 -12.71
C TYR A 113 -20.50 7.95 -13.91
N PHE A 114 -19.50 7.99 -14.79
CA PHE A 114 -19.59 8.87 -15.97
C PHE A 114 -20.64 8.45 -16.98
N VAL A 115 -20.93 7.16 -17.10
CA VAL A 115 -22.05 6.67 -17.91
C VAL A 115 -23.39 7.12 -17.33
N GLU A 116 -23.57 7.00 -16.01
CA GLU A 116 -24.80 7.38 -15.32
C GLU A 116 -25.10 8.90 -15.43
N ILE A 117 -24.06 9.72 -15.49
CA ILE A 117 -24.22 11.19 -15.69
C ILE A 117 -24.16 11.63 -17.15
N GLY A 118 -24.24 10.69 -18.11
CA GLY A 118 -24.30 11.00 -19.54
C GLY A 118 -22.98 11.39 -20.21
N GLN A 119 -21.82 11.13 -19.56
CA GLN A 119 -20.48 11.42 -20.07
C GLN A 119 -19.75 10.13 -20.53
N SER A 120 -20.39 9.35 -21.40
CA SER A 120 -19.90 8.04 -21.83
C SER A 120 -18.58 8.05 -22.62
N GLU A 121 -18.15 9.21 -23.12
CA GLU A 121 -16.87 9.37 -23.81
C GLU A 121 -15.64 9.28 -22.86
N ARG A 122 -15.83 9.50 -21.57
CA ARG A 122 -14.76 9.36 -20.58
C ARG A 122 -14.38 7.89 -20.41
N ARG A 123 -13.12 7.55 -20.77
CA ARG A 123 -12.60 6.17 -20.77
C ARG A 123 -11.13 6.05 -20.33
N ASN A 124 -10.39 7.15 -20.35
CA ASN A 124 -8.95 7.13 -20.08
C ASN A 124 -8.65 7.21 -18.58
N VAL A 125 -7.74 6.38 -18.11
CA VAL A 125 -7.22 6.40 -16.74
C VAL A 125 -5.78 6.84 -16.75
N ILE A 126 -5.42 7.76 -15.87
CA ILE A 126 -4.05 8.24 -15.67
C ILE A 126 -3.55 7.73 -14.32
N ALA A 127 -2.32 7.22 -14.25
CA ALA A 127 -1.66 6.80 -13.02
C ALA A 127 -0.18 7.22 -13.03
N ARG A 128 0.58 6.85 -12.00
CA ARG A 128 2.01 7.18 -11.92
C ARG A 128 2.88 6.00 -12.34
N ARG A 129 4.03 6.28 -12.98
CA ARG A 129 5.11 5.29 -13.12
C ARG A 129 5.56 4.83 -11.73
N GLN A 130 6.09 3.62 -11.64
CA GLN A 130 6.57 3.01 -10.39
C GLN A 130 5.49 2.89 -9.30
N SER A 131 4.22 2.85 -9.66
CA SER A 131 3.11 2.54 -8.74
C SER A 131 2.75 1.07 -8.76
N TYR A 132 2.03 0.62 -7.71
CA TYR A 132 1.47 -0.71 -7.62
C TYR A 132 0.03 -0.67 -7.12
N HIS A 133 -0.90 -1.14 -7.94
CA HIS A 133 -2.32 -1.12 -7.64
C HIS A 133 -2.97 -2.52 -7.57
N GLY A 134 -2.24 -3.58 -7.83
CA GLY A 134 -2.74 -4.95 -7.75
C GLY A 134 -2.30 -5.84 -8.92
N ASN A 135 -2.91 -7.03 -9.01
CA ASN A 135 -2.58 -8.06 -9.99
C ASN A 135 -3.77 -8.55 -10.83
N THR A 136 -4.99 -8.04 -10.63
CA THR A 136 -6.06 -8.19 -11.63
C THR A 136 -5.69 -7.39 -12.86
N LEU A 137 -6.23 -7.71 -14.04
CA LEU A 137 -5.75 -7.11 -15.29
C LEU A 137 -5.91 -5.58 -15.31
N GLY A 138 -7.03 -5.04 -14.82
CA GLY A 138 -7.22 -3.60 -14.73
C GLY A 138 -6.29 -2.95 -13.69
N ALA A 139 -6.15 -3.55 -12.51
CA ALA A 139 -5.23 -3.05 -11.49
C ALA A 139 -3.77 -3.12 -11.93
N LEU A 140 -3.37 -4.19 -12.64
CA LEU A 140 -2.03 -4.34 -13.21
C LEU A 140 -1.78 -3.34 -14.33
N ALA A 141 -2.78 -3.08 -15.18
CA ALA A 141 -2.70 -2.07 -16.24
C ALA A 141 -2.51 -0.66 -15.65
N THR A 142 -3.23 -0.34 -14.57
CA THR A 142 -3.14 0.93 -13.85
C THR A 142 -1.80 1.10 -13.15
N GLY A 143 -1.22 0.01 -12.60
CA GLY A 143 0.11 0.03 -12.00
C GLY A 143 1.20 0.40 -13.01
N GLY A 144 2.14 1.28 -12.61
CA GLY A 144 3.19 1.80 -13.48
C GLY A 144 4.54 1.10 -13.37
N ASN A 145 4.64 -0.02 -12.67
CA ASN A 145 5.90 -0.78 -12.55
C ASN A 145 6.08 -1.73 -13.75
N GLU A 146 6.99 -1.39 -14.67
CA GLU A 146 7.19 -2.11 -15.93
C GLU A 146 7.60 -3.58 -15.72
N TRP A 147 8.41 -3.90 -14.72
CA TRP A 147 8.80 -5.28 -14.46
C TRP A 147 7.60 -6.20 -14.21
N ARG A 148 6.54 -5.69 -13.54
CA ARG A 148 5.32 -6.46 -13.27
C ARG A 148 4.42 -6.60 -14.50
N ARG A 149 4.47 -5.62 -15.41
CA ARG A 149 3.58 -5.49 -16.58
C ARG A 149 4.10 -6.23 -17.81
N THR A 150 5.41 -6.30 -17.98
CA THR A 150 6.07 -6.73 -19.25
C THR A 150 5.52 -8.04 -19.81
N GLN A 151 5.38 -9.08 -18.98
CA GLN A 151 4.89 -10.39 -19.45
C GLN A 151 3.40 -10.38 -19.82
N PHE A 152 2.62 -9.51 -19.19
CA PHE A 152 1.17 -9.45 -19.34
C PHE A 152 0.70 -8.31 -20.26
N LYS A 153 1.64 -7.53 -20.80
CA LYS A 153 1.33 -6.35 -21.62
C LYS A 153 0.28 -6.61 -22.72
N PRO A 154 0.29 -7.76 -23.44
CA PRO A 154 -0.72 -8.03 -24.45
C PRO A 154 -2.17 -8.21 -23.93
N LEU A 155 -2.34 -8.39 -22.61
CA LEU A 155 -3.64 -8.58 -21.96
C LEU A 155 -4.13 -7.32 -21.24
N LEU A 156 -3.30 -6.27 -21.15
CA LEU A 156 -3.61 -5.08 -20.36
C LEU A 156 -4.45 -4.09 -21.18
N ILE A 157 -5.43 -3.49 -20.51
CA ILE A 157 -6.12 -2.31 -21.05
C ILE A 157 -5.17 -1.12 -21.13
N GLU A 158 -5.46 -0.19 -22.02
CA GLU A 158 -4.69 1.04 -22.12
C GLU A 158 -4.85 1.89 -20.87
N THR A 159 -3.72 2.34 -20.31
CA THR A 159 -3.62 3.31 -19.21
C THR A 159 -2.44 4.22 -19.44
N HIS A 160 -2.56 5.46 -19.01
CA HIS A 160 -1.55 6.49 -19.24
C HIS A 160 -0.77 6.77 -17.97
N HIS A 161 0.55 6.91 -18.05
CA HIS A 161 1.40 7.06 -16.88
C HIS A 161 2.21 8.35 -16.94
N ILE A 162 2.14 9.12 -15.86
CA ILE A 162 2.98 10.31 -15.60
C ILE A 162 4.13 9.96 -14.65
N ASP A 163 5.09 10.85 -14.49
CA ASP A 163 6.21 10.64 -13.58
C ASP A 163 5.77 10.67 -12.11
N PRO A 164 6.43 9.89 -11.22
CA PRO A 164 6.08 9.86 -9.81
C PRO A 164 6.58 11.12 -9.10
N CYS A 165 5.86 11.54 -8.05
CA CYS A 165 6.37 12.51 -7.08
C CYS A 165 7.37 11.79 -6.15
N PHE A 166 8.66 11.85 -6.49
CA PHE A 166 9.74 11.16 -5.77
C PHE A 166 10.97 12.08 -5.65
N ALA A 167 10.96 12.94 -4.62
CA ALA A 167 11.93 14.03 -4.47
C ALA A 167 13.38 13.56 -4.50
N TYR A 168 13.75 12.50 -3.76
CA TYR A 168 15.11 11.99 -3.74
C TYR A 168 15.68 11.73 -5.14
N ARG A 169 14.85 11.27 -6.10
CA ARG A 169 15.29 10.91 -7.45
C ARG A 169 15.06 11.99 -8.50
N TYR A 170 13.99 12.78 -8.38
CA TYR A 170 13.53 13.65 -9.49
C TYR A 170 13.48 15.14 -9.16
N GLN A 171 13.68 15.55 -7.90
CA GLN A 171 13.85 16.95 -7.54
C GLN A 171 15.21 17.45 -8.03
N MET A 172 15.22 18.59 -8.72
CA MET A 172 16.45 19.17 -9.28
C MET A 172 17.31 19.81 -8.21
N PRO A 173 18.65 19.86 -8.37
CA PRO A 173 19.49 20.61 -7.45
C PRO A 173 19.05 22.06 -7.32
N GLY A 174 18.81 22.51 -6.08
CA GLY A 174 18.34 23.88 -5.80
C GLY A 174 16.85 24.13 -6.01
N GLU A 175 16.09 23.14 -6.49
CA GLU A 175 14.63 23.23 -6.59
C GLU A 175 14.00 23.12 -5.20
N SER A 176 13.11 24.06 -4.83
CA SER A 176 12.34 23.95 -3.57
C SER A 176 11.29 22.85 -3.67
N ASP A 177 10.83 22.33 -2.53
CA ASP A 177 9.75 21.33 -2.48
C ASP A 177 8.47 21.85 -3.13
N GLU A 178 8.17 23.16 -2.98
CA GLU A 178 7.01 23.81 -3.59
C GLU A 178 7.12 23.84 -5.13
N ALA A 179 8.30 24.20 -5.66
CA ALA A 179 8.55 24.23 -7.10
C ALA A 179 8.48 22.81 -7.69
N TYR A 180 9.06 21.82 -6.98
CA TYR A 180 8.97 20.43 -7.39
C TYR A 180 7.54 19.90 -7.34
N ALA A 181 6.77 20.21 -6.29
CA ALA A 181 5.35 19.83 -6.18
C ALA A 181 4.55 20.38 -7.36
N ALA A 182 4.77 21.67 -7.71
CA ALA A 182 4.10 22.32 -8.84
C ALA A 182 4.45 21.62 -10.17
N ARG A 183 5.73 21.37 -10.43
CA ARG A 183 6.21 20.71 -11.64
C ARG A 183 5.71 19.26 -11.75
N ALA A 184 5.78 18.51 -10.67
CA ALA A 184 5.30 17.13 -10.66
C ALA A 184 3.78 17.02 -10.82
N ALA A 185 3.00 17.97 -10.27
CA ALA A 185 1.56 18.02 -10.46
C ALA A 185 1.17 18.49 -11.88
N GLN A 186 1.97 19.37 -12.49
CA GLN A 186 1.75 19.84 -13.87
C GLN A 186 1.77 18.69 -14.89
N GLU A 187 2.49 17.61 -14.63
CA GLU A 187 2.47 16.41 -15.47
C GLU A 187 1.06 15.84 -15.64
N LEU A 188 0.23 15.88 -14.57
CA LEU A 188 -1.17 15.44 -14.65
C LEU A 188 -1.98 16.36 -15.57
N GLU A 189 -1.85 17.67 -15.41
CA GLU A 189 -2.60 18.62 -16.22
C GLU A 189 -2.21 18.50 -17.70
N ASN A 190 -0.91 18.41 -18.00
CA ASN A 190 -0.42 18.20 -19.36
C ASN A 190 -0.98 16.92 -19.98
N LYS A 191 -1.04 15.82 -19.22
CA LYS A 191 -1.58 14.56 -19.71
C LYS A 191 -3.10 14.60 -19.93
N ILE A 192 -3.85 15.27 -19.06
CA ILE A 192 -5.30 15.51 -19.25
C ILE A 192 -5.55 16.29 -20.54
N LEU A 193 -4.79 17.38 -20.77
CA LEU A 193 -4.92 18.20 -21.96
C LEU A 193 -4.53 17.44 -23.24
N GLU A 194 -3.49 16.60 -23.18
CA GLU A 194 -3.05 15.76 -24.30
C GLU A 194 -4.14 14.74 -24.71
N LEU A 195 -4.83 14.15 -23.74
CA LEU A 195 -5.85 13.11 -23.97
C LEU A 195 -7.23 13.68 -24.36
N GLY A 196 -7.46 14.96 -24.07
CA GLY A 196 -8.77 15.61 -24.10
C GLY A 196 -9.50 15.45 -22.76
N PRO A 197 -9.73 16.54 -22.02
CA PRO A 197 -10.31 16.51 -20.67
C PRO A 197 -11.62 15.73 -20.57
N GLU A 198 -12.45 15.76 -21.61
CA GLU A 198 -13.74 15.08 -21.71
C GLU A 198 -13.60 13.56 -21.86
N THR A 199 -12.40 13.04 -22.07
CA THR A 199 -12.15 11.61 -22.23
C THR A 199 -11.58 10.95 -20.98
N VAL A 200 -11.10 11.75 -20.00
CA VAL A 200 -10.39 11.24 -18.82
C VAL A 200 -11.37 10.93 -17.68
N ILE A 201 -11.31 9.69 -17.15
CA ILE A 201 -12.13 9.23 -16.03
C ILE A 201 -11.50 9.65 -14.71
N ALA A 202 -10.25 9.25 -14.48
CA ALA A 202 -9.64 9.33 -13.16
C ALA A 202 -8.13 9.45 -13.21
N PHE A 203 -7.59 10.09 -12.17
CA PHE A 203 -6.19 9.93 -11.75
C PHE A 203 -6.11 8.98 -10.56
N VAL A 204 -5.29 7.93 -10.67
CA VAL A 204 -5.09 6.90 -9.65
C VAL A 204 -3.69 7.01 -9.05
N ALA A 205 -3.59 7.08 -7.73
CA ALA A 205 -2.31 7.20 -7.05
C ALA A 205 -2.32 6.56 -5.66
N GLU A 206 -1.21 5.94 -5.25
CA GLU A 206 -0.95 5.64 -3.84
C GLU A 206 -0.66 6.96 -3.11
N THR A 207 -1.27 7.21 -1.96
CA THR A 207 -0.98 8.41 -1.16
C THR A 207 0.47 8.45 -0.70
N VAL A 208 0.99 7.31 -0.23
CA VAL A 208 2.42 7.06 -0.03
C VAL A 208 2.78 5.83 -0.85
N VAL A 209 3.70 5.96 -1.81
CA VAL A 209 4.07 4.85 -2.71
C VAL A 209 4.71 3.73 -1.91
N GLY A 210 4.14 2.53 -2.02
CA GLY A 210 4.54 1.39 -1.20
C GLY A 210 5.67 0.56 -1.76
N ALA A 211 5.34 -0.68 -2.13
CA ALA A 211 6.29 -1.76 -2.41
C ALA A 211 7.27 -1.49 -3.56
N THR A 212 6.88 -0.73 -4.57
CA THR A 212 7.68 -0.55 -5.80
C THR A 212 8.79 0.48 -5.66
N ALA A 213 8.64 1.45 -4.75
CA ALA A 213 9.60 2.53 -4.56
C ALA A 213 10.08 2.68 -3.10
N GLY A 214 9.50 1.93 -2.13
CA GLY A 214 9.93 1.90 -0.74
C GLY A 214 9.48 3.12 0.07
N ALA A 215 8.19 3.17 0.40
CA ALA A 215 7.54 4.15 1.28
C ALA A 215 7.81 5.61 0.90
N VAL A 216 7.61 5.98 -0.38
CA VAL A 216 7.82 7.36 -0.87
C VAL A 216 6.63 8.25 -0.55
N PRO A 217 6.73 9.18 0.41
CA PRO A 217 5.71 10.19 0.64
C PRO A 217 5.77 11.27 -0.46
N PRO A 218 4.66 11.95 -0.77
CA PRO A 218 4.69 13.13 -1.60
C PRO A 218 5.39 14.28 -0.88
N VAL A 219 5.95 15.24 -1.63
CA VAL A 219 6.33 16.52 -1.06
C VAL A 219 5.08 17.34 -0.71
N ALA A 220 5.25 18.31 0.19
CA ALA A 220 4.17 19.17 0.64
C ALA A 220 3.42 19.81 -0.56
N ASP A 221 2.09 19.92 -0.43
CA ASP A 221 1.17 20.50 -1.40
C ASP A 221 1.00 19.77 -2.75
N TYR A 222 1.75 18.68 -3.01
CA TYR A 222 1.57 17.90 -4.24
C TYR A 222 0.10 17.45 -4.42
N PHE A 223 -0.48 16.77 -3.43
CA PHE A 223 -1.87 16.29 -3.55
C PHE A 223 -2.92 17.40 -3.52
N LYS A 224 -2.67 18.54 -2.89
CA LYS A 224 -3.57 19.71 -3.01
C LYS A 224 -3.62 20.22 -4.45
N ARG A 225 -2.47 20.27 -5.14
CA ARG A 225 -2.39 20.65 -6.56
C ARG A 225 -3.07 19.61 -7.46
N ILE A 226 -2.85 18.32 -7.20
CA ILE A 226 -3.52 17.21 -7.89
C ILE A 226 -5.04 17.33 -7.73
N ARG A 227 -5.54 17.54 -6.50
CA ARG A 227 -6.99 17.71 -6.26
C ARG A 227 -7.56 18.90 -7.05
N ALA A 228 -6.88 20.04 -7.01
CA ALA A 228 -7.31 21.24 -7.76
C ALA A 228 -7.34 21.02 -9.28
N ILE A 229 -6.40 20.26 -9.83
CA ILE A 229 -6.38 19.88 -11.26
C ILE A 229 -7.56 18.94 -11.56
N CYS A 230 -7.77 17.90 -10.75
CA CYS A 230 -8.90 16.98 -10.92
C CYS A 230 -10.24 17.73 -10.87
N ASP A 231 -10.43 18.64 -9.92
CA ASP A 231 -11.64 19.45 -9.78
C ASP A 231 -11.87 20.34 -11.02
N ARG A 232 -10.82 20.97 -11.53
CA ARG A 232 -10.89 21.85 -12.71
C ARG A 232 -11.40 21.14 -13.96
N TYR A 233 -10.98 19.89 -14.16
CA TYR A 233 -11.32 19.12 -15.36
C TYR A 233 -12.41 18.08 -15.15
N GLY A 234 -13.00 18.01 -13.95
CA GLY A 234 -14.01 17.02 -13.59
C GLY A 234 -13.49 15.58 -13.67
N VAL A 235 -12.21 15.37 -13.38
CA VAL A 235 -11.55 14.06 -13.32
C VAL A 235 -11.65 13.53 -11.90
N LEU A 236 -12.02 12.27 -11.71
CA LEU A 236 -12.09 11.68 -10.38
C LEU A 236 -10.68 11.44 -9.83
N LEU A 237 -10.47 11.73 -8.54
CA LEU A 237 -9.28 11.35 -7.80
C LEU A 237 -9.53 10.03 -7.07
N ILE A 238 -8.82 8.98 -7.46
CA ILE A 238 -8.82 7.68 -6.78
C ILE A 238 -7.52 7.56 -6.00
N LEU A 239 -7.61 7.50 -4.66
CA LEU A 239 -6.45 7.24 -3.82
C LEU A 239 -6.41 5.77 -3.39
N ASP A 240 -5.29 5.13 -3.70
CA ASP A 240 -4.98 3.79 -3.24
C ASP A 240 -4.28 3.87 -1.88
N GLU A 241 -5.04 3.59 -0.84
CA GLU A 241 -4.56 3.50 0.54
C GLU A 241 -4.46 2.06 1.05
N VAL A 242 -4.43 1.10 0.15
CA VAL A 242 -4.32 -0.33 0.48
C VAL A 242 -3.08 -0.62 1.33
N MET A 243 -1.97 0.08 1.12
CA MET A 243 -0.74 -0.16 1.86
C MET A 243 -0.45 0.91 2.92
N CYS A 244 -0.74 2.17 2.63
CA CYS A 244 -0.41 3.31 3.48
C CYS A 244 -1.55 3.77 4.40
N GLY A 245 -2.78 3.31 4.17
CA GLY A 245 -3.94 3.63 5.01
C GLY A 245 -4.09 2.76 6.24
N MET A 246 -5.25 2.84 6.85
CA MET A 246 -5.68 2.07 8.02
C MET A 246 -4.69 2.17 9.21
N GLY A 247 -4.16 3.39 9.43
CA GLY A 247 -3.28 3.70 10.55
C GLY A 247 -1.78 3.61 10.27
N ARG A 248 -1.36 2.99 9.18
CA ARG A 248 0.05 2.67 8.87
C ARG A 248 0.98 3.88 8.91
N THR A 249 0.51 5.05 8.48
CA THR A 249 1.28 6.31 8.41
C THR A 249 1.10 7.23 9.61
N GLY A 250 0.32 6.79 10.63
CA GLY A 250 0.11 7.56 11.86
C GLY A 250 -1.21 8.34 11.93
N THR A 251 -1.94 8.43 10.82
CA THR A 251 -3.36 8.82 10.72
C THR A 251 -4.14 7.63 10.19
N LEU A 252 -5.48 7.59 10.37
CA LEU A 252 -6.25 6.45 9.88
C LEU A 252 -6.15 6.34 8.35
N HIS A 253 -6.29 7.47 7.65
CA HIS A 253 -6.05 7.58 6.22
C HIS A 253 -4.82 8.48 5.95
N ALA A 254 -3.94 8.06 5.06
CA ALA A 254 -2.71 8.80 4.79
C ALA A 254 -2.97 10.17 4.17
N CYS A 255 -4.04 10.32 3.39
CA CYS A 255 -4.43 11.58 2.73
C CYS A 255 -4.85 12.70 3.72
N GLU A 256 -5.19 12.36 4.96
CA GLU A 256 -5.46 13.35 6.02
C GLU A 256 -4.24 14.26 6.25
N GLN A 257 -3.02 13.71 6.15
CA GLN A 257 -1.78 14.46 6.32
C GLN A 257 -1.51 15.43 5.16
N ASP A 258 -2.11 15.17 4.01
CA ASP A 258 -2.02 16.05 2.84
C ASP A 258 -3.18 17.04 2.75
N GLY A 259 -4.16 16.93 3.68
CA GLY A 259 -5.30 17.84 3.80
C GLY A 259 -6.26 17.79 2.62
N ILE A 260 -6.42 16.61 1.98
CA ILE A 260 -7.31 16.42 0.84
C ILE A 260 -8.25 15.21 1.06
N SER A 261 -9.35 15.20 0.31
CA SER A 261 -10.25 14.05 0.22
C SER A 261 -10.34 13.58 -1.24
N PRO A 262 -10.24 12.27 -1.52
CA PRO A 262 -10.45 11.73 -2.86
C PRO A 262 -11.95 11.58 -3.14
N ASP A 263 -12.28 11.28 -4.41
CA ASP A 263 -13.64 10.89 -4.82
C ASP A 263 -13.90 9.41 -4.51
N ILE A 264 -12.86 8.59 -4.65
CA ILE A 264 -12.86 7.15 -4.37
C ILE A 264 -11.56 6.81 -3.62
N MET A 265 -11.66 5.95 -2.60
CA MET A 265 -10.51 5.44 -1.87
C MET A 265 -10.56 3.91 -1.81
N THR A 266 -9.44 3.26 -2.06
CA THR A 266 -9.33 1.80 -1.89
C THR A 266 -8.54 1.48 -0.63
N ILE A 267 -9.05 0.56 0.18
CA ILE A 267 -8.41 0.08 1.42
C ILE A 267 -8.43 -1.46 1.46
N ALA A 268 -7.45 -2.05 2.11
CA ALA A 268 -7.37 -3.49 2.40
C ALA A 268 -6.31 -3.72 3.50
N LYS A 269 -5.59 -4.83 3.49
CA LYS A 269 -4.44 -5.12 4.37
C LYS A 269 -4.70 -4.78 5.84
N GLY A 270 -4.29 -3.61 6.31
CA GLY A 270 -4.53 -3.13 7.67
C GLY A 270 -6.02 -3.06 8.06
N LEU A 271 -6.94 -3.04 7.10
CA LEU A 271 -8.37 -3.15 7.36
C LEU A 271 -8.70 -4.43 8.14
N GLY A 272 -8.22 -5.57 7.67
CA GLY A 272 -8.42 -6.89 8.32
C GLY A 272 -7.22 -7.38 9.12
N GLY A 273 -6.09 -6.64 9.12
CA GLY A 273 -4.89 -6.95 9.89
C GLY A 273 -4.25 -8.30 9.58
N GLY A 274 -4.61 -8.93 8.46
CA GLY A 274 -4.13 -10.26 8.06
C GLY A 274 -4.94 -11.43 8.63
N TYR A 275 -5.98 -11.18 9.44
CA TYR A 275 -6.80 -12.23 10.05
C TYR A 275 -7.80 -12.84 9.07
N GLN A 276 -8.36 -12.01 8.17
CA GLN A 276 -9.23 -12.46 7.09
C GLN A 276 -8.95 -11.65 5.82
N PRO A 277 -9.11 -12.26 4.62
CA PRO A 277 -9.09 -11.52 3.37
C PRO A 277 -10.25 -10.55 3.30
N ILE A 278 -9.96 -9.25 3.23
CA ILE A 278 -10.94 -8.18 3.05
C ILE A 278 -10.30 -6.98 2.39
N GLY A 279 -11.06 -6.28 1.58
CA GLY A 279 -10.81 -4.96 1.04
C GLY A 279 -12.09 -4.16 0.95
N ALA A 280 -12.00 -2.88 0.71
CA ALA A 280 -13.16 -2.04 0.48
C ALA A 280 -12.82 -0.86 -0.43
N VAL A 281 -13.87 -0.34 -1.08
CA VAL A 281 -13.87 0.92 -1.78
C VAL A 281 -14.79 1.87 -1.02
N LEU A 282 -14.26 2.98 -0.56
CA LEU A 282 -15.03 4.10 -0.02
C LEU A 282 -15.33 5.06 -1.17
N LEU A 283 -16.54 5.56 -1.26
CA LEU A 283 -16.96 6.45 -2.35
C LEU A 283 -17.68 7.69 -1.84
N GLY A 284 -17.52 8.78 -2.58
CA GLY A 284 -18.16 10.05 -2.28
C GLY A 284 -19.66 10.03 -2.54
N GLN A 285 -20.42 10.86 -1.81
CA GLN A 285 -21.87 10.97 -1.92
C GLN A 285 -22.33 11.22 -3.36
N HIS A 286 -21.62 12.06 -4.12
CA HIS A 286 -21.96 12.39 -5.50
C HIS A 286 -21.92 11.18 -6.44
N ILE A 287 -21.06 10.19 -6.16
CA ILE A 287 -20.97 8.94 -6.93
C ILE A 287 -22.19 8.07 -6.61
N TYR A 288 -22.51 7.90 -5.32
CA TYR A 288 -23.71 7.18 -4.90
C TYR A 288 -24.98 7.80 -5.49
N ASP A 289 -25.11 9.13 -5.43
CA ASP A 289 -26.26 9.84 -5.98
C ASP A 289 -26.42 9.64 -7.50
N ALA A 290 -25.32 9.56 -8.24
CA ALA A 290 -25.36 9.29 -9.67
C ALA A 290 -25.93 7.90 -9.97
N PHE A 291 -25.49 6.87 -9.25
CA PHE A 291 -26.05 5.53 -9.35
C PHE A 291 -27.53 5.48 -8.95
N ALA A 292 -27.88 6.11 -7.82
CA ALA A 292 -29.24 6.10 -7.28
C ALA A 292 -30.24 6.81 -8.22
N LYS A 293 -29.82 7.88 -8.88
CA LYS A 293 -30.64 8.64 -9.86
C LYS A 293 -30.64 8.01 -11.26
N GLY A 294 -29.61 7.25 -11.58
CA GLY A 294 -29.43 6.54 -12.85
C GLY A 294 -30.07 5.15 -12.84
N THR A 295 -29.27 4.12 -13.12
CA THR A 295 -29.74 2.73 -13.22
C THR A 295 -30.13 2.11 -11.88
N GLY A 296 -29.69 2.67 -10.74
CA GLY A 296 -29.87 2.09 -9.41
C GLY A 296 -29.09 0.78 -9.20
N PHE A 297 -28.12 0.48 -10.06
CA PHE A 297 -27.40 -0.79 -10.03
C PHE A 297 -25.92 -0.62 -10.40
N PHE A 298 -24.99 -1.11 -9.56
CA PHE A 298 -23.57 -1.20 -9.90
C PHE A 298 -23.28 -2.55 -10.56
N GLN A 299 -22.90 -2.53 -11.85
CA GLN A 299 -22.65 -3.74 -12.66
C GLN A 299 -21.30 -4.38 -12.33
N HIS A 300 -21.08 -4.67 -11.06
CA HIS A 300 -19.88 -5.34 -10.56
C HIS A 300 -20.22 -6.15 -9.32
N GLY A 301 -19.61 -7.32 -9.17
CA GLY A 301 -19.83 -8.15 -8.00
C GLY A 301 -18.88 -9.34 -7.92
N HIS A 302 -18.65 -9.78 -6.70
CA HIS A 302 -17.92 -11.00 -6.36
C HIS A 302 -18.77 -11.82 -5.37
N THR A 303 -18.67 -13.14 -5.44
CA THR A 303 -19.45 -14.04 -4.57
C THR A 303 -19.25 -13.76 -3.08
N TYR A 304 -18.05 -13.36 -2.68
CA TYR A 304 -17.69 -13.15 -1.26
C TYR A 304 -17.73 -11.69 -0.81
N LEU A 305 -18.48 -10.82 -1.50
CA LEU A 305 -18.68 -9.44 -1.05
C LEU A 305 -19.27 -9.40 0.36
N GLY A 306 -18.69 -8.57 1.23
CA GLY A 306 -19.22 -8.38 2.59
C GLY A 306 -19.26 -9.68 3.42
N HIS A 307 -18.31 -10.60 3.22
CA HIS A 307 -18.26 -11.89 3.93
C HIS A 307 -18.35 -11.66 5.44
N PRO A 308 -19.35 -12.22 6.14
CA PRO A 308 -19.63 -11.89 7.55
C PRO A 308 -18.44 -12.06 8.48
N ILE A 309 -17.71 -13.17 8.36
CA ILE A 309 -16.52 -13.44 9.20
C ILE A 309 -15.40 -12.43 8.90
N ALA A 310 -15.22 -12.06 7.64
CA ALA A 310 -14.20 -11.07 7.27
C ALA A 310 -14.57 -9.66 7.79
N CYS A 311 -15.83 -9.29 7.71
CA CYS A 311 -16.33 -8.02 8.27
C CYS A 311 -16.21 -7.99 9.81
N ALA A 312 -16.57 -9.08 10.51
CA ALA A 312 -16.43 -9.17 11.96
C ALA A 312 -14.95 -9.10 12.40
N ALA A 313 -14.07 -9.77 11.68
CA ALA A 313 -12.62 -9.68 11.93
C ALA A 313 -12.10 -8.26 11.74
N ALA A 314 -12.47 -7.60 10.63
CA ALA A 314 -12.06 -6.22 10.34
C ALA A 314 -12.62 -5.23 11.38
N LEU A 315 -13.88 -5.39 11.77
CA LEU A 315 -14.50 -4.57 12.83
C LEU A 315 -13.74 -4.69 14.16
N ALA A 316 -13.35 -5.91 14.54
CA ALA A 316 -12.54 -6.15 15.73
C ALA A 316 -11.15 -5.52 15.60
N VAL A 317 -10.48 -5.63 14.44
CA VAL A 317 -9.18 -4.99 14.19
C VAL A 317 -9.26 -3.48 14.35
N GLN A 318 -10.24 -2.82 13.70
CA GLN A 318 -10.43 -1.38 13.80
C GLN A 318 -10.83 -0.95 15.22
N GLY A 319 -11.62 -1.78 15.92
CA GLY A 319 -11.97 -1.58 17.32
C GLY A 319 -10.74 -1.59 18.24
N VAL A 320 -9.81 -2.52 18.06
CA VAL A 320 -8.56 -2.58 18.84
C VAL A 320 -7.67 -1.38 18.54
N ILE A 321 -7.49 -1.01 17.26
CA ILE A 321 -6.67 0.17 16.88
C ILE A 321 -7.17 1.42 17.59
N ARG A 322 -8.48 1.63 17.65
CA ARG A 322 -9.10 2.80 18.29
C ARG A 322 -9.02 2.72 19.83
N ARG A 323 -9.44 1.59 20.41
CA ARG A 323 -9.50 1.38 21.88
C ARG A 323 -8.12 1.55 22.52
N ASP A 324 -7.10 0.97 21.92
CA ASP A 324 -5.75 0.91 22.48
C ASP A 324 -4.88 2.12 22.04
N GLY A 325 -5.48 3.09 21.32
CA GLY A 325 -4.79 4.31 20.90
C GLY A 325 -3.58 4.05 19.97
N LEU A 326 -3.65 3.01 19.14
CA LEU A 326 -2.49 2.53 18.37
C LEU A 326 -2.00 3.53 17.34
N LEU A 327 -2.81 4.49 16.87
CA LEU A 327 -2.33 5.56 15.98
C LEU A 327 -1.29 6.44 16.67
N THR A 328 -1.46 6.74 17.97
CA THR A 328 -0.45 7.45 18.76
C THR A 328 0.83 6.64 18.88
N ASN A 329 0.72 5.33 19.10
CA ASN A 329 1.90 4.45 19.11
C ASN A 329 2.61 4.43 17.75
N VAL A 330 1.88 4.38 16.63
CA VAL A 330 2.45 4.46 15.27
C VAL A 330 3.23 5.77 15.08
N GLN A 331 2.73 6.89 15.57
CA GLN A 331 3.43 8.18 15.50
C GLN A 331 4.71 8.16 16.34
N SER A 332 4.63 7.74 17.60
CA SER A 332 5.77 7.71 18.53
C SER A 332 6.84 6.73 18.08
N MET A 333 6.45 5.49 17.77
CA MET A 333 7.39 4.45 17.33
C MET A 333 7.91 4.72 15.92
N GLY A 334 7.11 5.37 15.07
CA GLY A 334 7.54 5.86 13.75
C GLY A 334 8.63 6.92 13.86
N ALA A 335 8.48 7.88 14.78
CA ALA A 335 9.51 8.88 15.06
C ALA A 335 10.80 8.21 15.57
N ARG A 336 10.69 7.26 16.52
CA ARG A 336 11.82 6.49 17.01
C ARG A 336 12.50 5.69 15.91
N LEU A 337 11.72 4.97 15.08
CA LEU A 337 12.25 4.18 13.98
C LEU A 337 13.03 5.07 13.00
N ARG A 338 12.49 6.23 12.63
CA ARG A 338 13.20 7.20 11.80
C ARG A 338 14.50 7.66 12.42
N GLN A 339 14.50 8.02 13.72
CA GLN A 339 15.69 8.42 14.45
C GLN A 339 16.74 7.31 14.43
N ARG A 340 16.39 6.09 14.83
CA ARG A 340 17.31 4.95 14.90
C ARG A 340 17.88 4.56 13.54
N LEU A 341 17.05 4.63 12.47
CA LEU A 341 17.53 4.46 11.09
C LEU A 341 18.53 5.56 10.71
N GLY A 342 18.26 6.82 11.11
CA GLY A 342 19.18 7.94 10.92
C GLY A 342 20.52 7.73 11.63
N ASP A 343 20.49 7.30 12.89
CA ASP A 343 21.68 7.00 13.69
C ASP A 343 22.51 5.88 13.05
N ARG A 344 21.87 4.83 12.58
CA ARG A 344 22.54 3.65 12.02
C ARG A 344 23.03 3.87 10.58
N PHE A 345 22.27 4.56 9.76
CA PHE A 345 22.48 4.64 8.32
C PHE A 345 22.74 6.06 7.79
N GLY A 346 22.57 7.10 8.60
CA GLY A 346 22.69 8.49 8.15
C GLY A 346 24.03 8.83 7.49
N ASN A 347 25.12 8.19 7.95
CA ASN A 347 26.47 8.33 7.37
C ASN A 347 26.93 7.07 6.61
N HIS A 348 26.06 6.09 6.41
CA HIS A 348 26.43 4.86 5.74
C HIS A 348 26.70 5.09 4.24
N PRO A 349 27.85 4.67 3.67
CA PRO A 349 28.27 5.03 2.31
C PRO A 349 27.33 4.50 1.21
N HIS A 350 26.57 3.45 1.52
CA HIS A 350 25.66 2.79 0.58
C HIS A 350 24.18 2.98 0.90
N VAL A 351 23.82 3.91 1.79
CA VAL A 351 22.43 4.31 2.03
C VAL A 351 22.22 5.73 1.49
N GLY A 352 21.36 5.85 0.49
CA GLY A 352 21.10 7.10 -0.19
C GLY A 352 19.97 7.92 0.44
N ASP A 353 18.90 7.23 0.91
CA ASP A 353 17.73 7.90 1.45
C ASP A 353 17.02 7.05 2.52
N ILE A 354 16.46 7.74 3.52
CA ILE A 354 15.61 7.17 4.58
C ILE A 354 14.33 7.99 4.59
N ARG A 355 13.22 7.38 4.19
CA ARG A 355 11.94 8.07 3.97
C ARG A 355 10.74 7.31 4.51
N GLY A 356 9.59 7.96 4.54
CA GLY A 356 8.32 7.35 4.95
C GLY A 356 7.52 8.21 5.90
N ARG A 357 6.41 7.65 6.43
CA ARG A 357 5.54 8.26 7.45
C ARG A 357 5.13 7.20 8.47
N GLY A 358 5.12 7.54 9.75
CA GLY A 358 4.74 6.61 10.83
C GLY A 358 5.58 5.33 10.82
N LEU A 359 4.94 4.18 10.94
CA LEU A 359 5.58 2.86 10.83
C LEU A 359 5.59 2.31 9.39
N PHE A 360 5.74 3.20 8.41
CA PHE A 360 5.89 2.87 7.00
C PHE A 360 7.14 3.56 6.48
N MET A 361 8.29 2.87 6.56
CA MET A 361 9.61 3.43 6.30
C MET A 361 10.34 2.68 5.19
N GLY A 362 11.10 3.41 4.40
CA GLY A 362 11.96 2.88 3.33
C GLY A 362 13.41 3.30 3.54
N VAL A 363 14.34 2.37 3.29
CA VAL A 363 15.78 2.62 3.24
C VAL A 363 16.25 2.29 1.83
N GLU A 364 16.73 3.28 1.09
CA GLU A 364 17.22 3.09 -0.28
C GLU A 364 18.70 2.85 -0.33
N LEU A 365 19.12 1.80 -1.05
CA LEU A 365 20.51 1.40 -1.20
C LEU A 365 21.08 1.96 -2.51
N VAL A 366 22.28 2.51 -2.42
CA VAL A 366 23.03 3.09 -3.55
C VAL A 366 24.48 2.60 -3.56
N GLU A 367 25.06 2.44 -4.73
CA GLU A 367 26.47 2.13 -4.88
C GLU A 367 27.35 3.36 -4.55
N ASP A 368 26.89 4.52 -4.98
CA ASP A 368 27.53 5.82 -4.70
C ASP A 368 26.46 6.83 -4.25
N ARG A 369 26.65 7.38 -3.10
CA ARG A 369 25.76 8.33 -2.44
C ARG A 369 25.75 9.72 -3.10
N SER A 370 26.90 10.16 -3.62
CA SER A 370 27.08 11.48 -4.22
C SER A 370 26.37 11.59 -5.58
N THR A 371 26.41 10.54 -6.36
CA THR A 371 25.79 10.44 -7.68
C THR A 371 24.43 9.78 -7.65
N LYS A 372 24.03 9.20 -6.50
CA LYS A 372 22.84 8.36 -6.34
C LYS A 372 22.86 7.12 -7.27
N ALA A 373 24.04 6.69 -7.71
CA ALA A 373 24.21 5.53 -8.59
C ALA A 373 23.71 4.24 -7.90
N THR A 374 23.01 3.40 -8.65
CA THR A 374 22.49 2.13 -8.15
C THR A 374 23.52 1.01 -8.29
N PHE A 375 23.42 -0.02 -7.47
CA PHE A 375 24.14 -1.26 -7.70
C PHE A 375 23.70 -1.92 -9.02
N ASP A 376 24.61 -2.67 -9.65
CA ASP A 376 24.24 -3.52 -10.78
C ASP A 376 23.11 -4.49 -10.37
N PRO A 377 21.97 -4.50 -11.06
CA PRO A 377 20.85 -5.39 -10.75
C PRO A 377 21.21 -6.88 -10.70
N LYS A 378 22.26 -7.31 -11.42
CA LYS A 378 22.76 -8.68 -11.38
C LYS A 378 23.29 -9.11 -10.02
N LYS A 379 23.73 -8.16 -9.20
CA LYS A 379 24.19 -8.38 -7.82
C LYS A 379 23.05 -8.82 -6.90
N LYS A 380 21.77 -8.51 -7.25
CA LYS A 380 20.55 -8.86 -6.51
C LYS A 380 20.66 -8.52 -5.02
N LEU A 381 21.10 -7.29 -4.70
CA LEU A 381 21.39 -6.86 -3.33
C LEU A 381 20.18 -7.03 -2.41
N HIS A 382 18.98 -6.64 -2.85
CA HIS A 382 17.74 -6.84 -2.11
C HIS A 382 17.50 -8.29 -1.69
N ALA A 383 17.79 -9.26 -2.57
CA ALA A 383 17.61 -10.68 -2.26
C ALA A 383 18.66 -11.18 -1.24
N ARG A 384 19.86 -10.63 -1.27
CA ARG A 384 20.91 -10.91 -0.27
C ARG A 384 20.52 -10.35 1.09
N ILE A 385 20.05 -9.09 1.15
CA ILE A 385 19.55 -8.47 2.38
C ILE A 385 18.40 -9.30 2.98
N LYS A 386 17.46 -9.78 2.15
CA LYS A 386 16.39 -10.65 2.63
C LYS A 386 16.93 -11.90 3.32
N ARG A 387 17.89 -12.58 2.69
CA ARG A 387 18.51 -13.79 3.25
C ARG A 387 19.22 -13.52 4.57
N GLU A 388 20.01 -12.45 4.62
CA GLU A 388 20.77 -12.07 5.81
C GLU A 388 19.87 -11.65 6.97
N ALA A 389 18.78 -10.92 6.68
CA ALA A 389 17.78 -10.55 7.68
C ALA A 389 17.05 -11.78 8.24
N MET A 390 16.58 -12.69 7.37
CA MET A 390 15.96 -13.95 7.78
C MET A 390 16.90 -14.83 8.62
N ALA A 391 18.20 -14.86 8.29
CA ALA A 391 19.19 -15.57 9.09
C ALA A 391 19.28 -15.01 10.52
N ARG A 392 19.08 -13.70 10.70
CA ARG A 392 19.08 -12.99 11.98
C ARG A 392 17.72 -12.94 12.68
N GLY A 393 16.72 -13.69 12.21
CA GLY A 393 15.37 -13.69 12.78
C GLY A 393 14.62 -12.38 12.56
N LEU A 394 14.82 -11.74 11.40
CA LEU A 394 14.12 -10.51 11.04
C LEU A 394 13.46 -10.66 9.67
N MET A 395 12.17 -10.39 9.58
CA MET A 395 11.42 -10.30 8.33
C MET A 395 11.33 -8.83 7.90
N VAL A 396 11.94 -8.49 6.78
CA VAL A 396 11.84 -7.18 6.13
C VAL A 396 11.35 -7.36 4.69
N TYR A 397 10.98 -6.27 4.02
CA TYR A 397 10.45 -6.32 2.66
C TYR A 397 11.41 -5.62 1.66
N PRO A 398 12.53 -6.27 1.29
CA PRO A 398 13.46 -5.70 0.34
C PRO A 398 12.99 -5.96 -1.10
N MET A 399 13.14 -4.95 -1.93
CA MET A 399 12.79 -4.98 -3.34
C MET A 399 13.90 -4.41 -4.22
N GLY A 400 14.05 -4.97 -5.40
CA GLY A 400 14.83 -4.38 -6.50
C GLY A 400 13.93 -3.60 -7.46
N GLY A 401 14.54 -2.80 -8.34
CA GLY A 401 13.82 -2.08 -9.37
C GLY A 401 13.16 -0.78 -8.90
N THR A 402 13.69 -0.14 -7.87
CA THR A 402 13.15 1.08 -7.22
C THR A 402 12.88 2.22 -8.20
N ILE A 403 13.69 2.36 -9.25
CA ILE A 403 13.63 3.52 -10.16
C ILE A 403 12.74 3.25 -11.38
N ASP A 404 12.91 2.09 -12.01
CA ASP A 404 12.31 1.77 -13.31
C ASP A 404 11.83 0.33 -13.43
N GLY A 405 11.74 -0.38 -12.32
CA GLY A 405 11.40 -1.80 -12.27
C GLY A 405 12.61 -2.74 -12.43
N VAL A 406 13.80 -2.21 -12.74
CA VAL A 406 15.05 -2.96 -12.93
C VAL A 406 16.14 -2.47 -11.99
N ARG A 407 16.41 -1.17 -11.98
CA ARG A 407 17.51 -0.55 -11.24
C ARG A 407 17.07 -0.05 -9.87
N GLY A 408 18.00 -0.11 -8.90
CA GLY A 408 17.81 0.35 -7.53
C GLY A 408 17.33 -0.76 -6.61
N ASP A 409 17.72 -0.66 -5.36
CA ASP A 409 17.34 -1.57 -4.28
C ASP A 409 16.86 -0.75 -3.08
N HIS A 410 15.82 -1.21 -2.42
CA HIS A 410 15.36 -0.64 -1.16
C HIS A 410 14.88 -1.71 -0.19
N VAL A 411 14.82 -1.36 1.08
CA VAL A 411 14.17 -2.15 2.12
C VAL A 411 12.99 -1.36 2.66
N LEU A 412 11.81 -1.95 2.61
CA LEU A 412 10.61 -1.39 3.23
C LEU A 412 10.39 -2.04 4.59
N LEU A 413 10.09 -1.22 5.59
CA LEU A 413 9.72 -1.59 6.95
C LEU A 413 8.27 -1.18 7.21
N ALA A 414 7.50 -2.11 7.75
CA ALA A 414 6.11 -1.93 8.11
C ALA A 414 5.74 -2.81 9.32
N PRO A 415 6.42 -2.65 10.47
CA PRO A 415 6.18 -3.47 11.65
C PRO A 415 4.76 -3.29 12.18
N PRO A 416 4.24 -4.23 12.99
CA PRO A 416 2.95 -4.08 13.66
C PRO A 416 2.86 -2.80 14.51
N PHE A 417 1.65 -2.25 14.68
CA PHE A 417 1.41 -1.02 15.46
C PHE A 417 1.65 -1.20 16.95
N ILE A 418 1.74 -2.44 17.42
CA ILE A 418 1.96 -2.84 18.82
C ILE A 418 3.45 -2.91 19.21
N VAL A 419 4.39 -2.54 18.30
CA VAL A 419 5.81 -2.51 18.64
C VAL A 419 6.10 -1.49 19.75
N ASP A 420 7.07 -1.81 20.58
CA ASP A 420 7.66 -0.94 21.57
C ASP A 420 9.06 -0.45 21.16
N GLU A 421 9.68 0.35 22.01
CA GLU A 421 11.01 0.92 21.76
C GLU A 421 12.08 -0.18 21.60
N ALA A 422 12.05 -1.22 22.41
CA ALA A 422 13.05 -2.30 22.39
C ALA A 422 12.97 -3.10 21.07
N ILE A 423 11.75 -3.36 20.62
CA ILE A 423 11.51 -4.02 19.32
C ILE A 423 11.99 -3.16 18.16
N VAL A 424 11.70 -1.84 18.18
CA VAL A 424 12.18 -0.91 17.15
C VAL A 424 13.70 -0.88 17.10
N ASP A 425 14.38 -0.83 18.24
CA ASP A 425 15.85 -0.85 18.33
C ASP A 425 16.41 -2.17 17.76
N THR A 426 15.83 -3.29 18.14
CA THR A 426 16.22 -4.62 17.64
C THR A 426 16.03 -4.74 16.13
N ILE A 427 14.93 -4.20 15.58
CA ILE A 427 14.69 -4.18 14.12
C ILE A 427 15.81 -3.44 13.41
N VAL A 428 16.19 -2.26 13.88
CA VAL A 428 17.24 -1.43 13.24
C VAL A 428 18.62 -2.07 13.36
N GLU A 429 18.96 -2.64 14.51
CA GLU A 429 20.23 -3.36 14.73
C GLU A 429 20.35 -4.54 13.77
N ARG A 430 19.38 -5.46 13.77
CA ARG A 430 19.38 -6.64 12.89
C ARG A 430 19.36 -6.28 11.40
N LEU A 431 18.65 -5.22 11.04
CA LEU A 431 18.65 -4.71 9.66
C LEU A 431 20.04 -4.18 9.28
N GLY A 432 20.68 -3.42 10.18
CA GLY A 432 22.02 -2.91 9.98
C GLY A 432 23.02 -4.02 9.67
N ASP A 433 23.05 -5.04 10.53
CA ASP A 433 23.94 -6.20 10.37
C ASP A 433 23.62 -7.01 9.08
N ALA A 434 22.35 -7.09 8.71
CA ALA A 434 21.93 -7.77 7.48
C ALA A 434 22.37 -7.00 6.22
N VAL A 435 22.30 -5.68 6.25
CA VAL A 435 22.75 -4.81 5.15
C VAL A 435 24.26 -4.90 4.98
N ASP A 436 25.03 -4.79 6.08
CA ASP A 436 26.49 -4.87 6.05
C ASP A 436 26.96 -6.23 5.50
N ALA A 437 26.43 -7.33 6.01
CA ALA A 437 26.76 -8.68 5.53
C ALA A 437 26.39 -8.89 4.05
N ALA A 438 25.27 -8.34 3.62
CA ALA A 438 24.87 -8.41 2.21
C ALA A 438 25.84 -7.64 1.30
N LEU A 439 26.28 -6.45 1.73
CA LEU A 439 27.26 -5.62 0.99
C LEU A 439 28.64 -6.28 0.93
N GLU A 440 29.11 -6.87 2.02
CA GLU A 440 30.35 -7.65 2.03
C GLU A 440 30.30 -8.81 1.03
N SER A 441 29.17 -9.53 0.98
CA SER A 441 28.98 -10.64 0.04
C SER A 441 28.96 -10.20 -1.44
N VAL A 442 28.61 -8.93 -1.70
CA VAL A 442 28.67 -8.33 -3.05
C VAL A 442 30.10 -8.01 -3.46
N ARG A 443 30.93 -7.56 -2.50
CA ARG A 443 32.36 -7.23 -2.74
C ARG A 443 33.18 -8.50 -2.96
N SER A 444 32.92 -9.55 -2.18
CA SER A 444 33.68 -10.82 -2.24
C SER A 444 33.47 -11.61 -3.53
N ASN A 445 32.37 -11.42 -4.24
CA ASN A 445 32.10 -12.08 -5.51
C ASN A 445 32.68 -11.36 -6.74
N VAL A 446 33.51 -10.34 -6.55
CA VAL A 446 34.24 -9.58 -7.60
C VAL A 446 35.72 -9.98 -7.67
N ALA A 447 36.17 -10.91 -6.81
CA ALA A 447 37.53 -11.46 -6.80
C ALA A 447 37.63 -12.78 -7.58
#